data_51ca4d43744ad5254f8c610b3452333e
#
_entry.id   51ca4d43744ad5254f8c610b3452333e
#
_cell.length_a   1.000
_cell.length_b   1.000
_cell.length_c   1.000
_cell.angle_alpha   90.00
_cell.angle_beta   90.00
_cell.angle_gamma   90.00
#
_symmetry.space_group_name_H-M   'P 1'
#
loop_
_entity.id
_entity.type
_entity.pdbx_description
1 polymer ?
#
loop_
_entity_poly.entity_id
_entity_poly.type
_entity_poly.pdbx_seq_one_letter_code
_entity_poly.pdbx_strand_id
1 'polypeptide(L)'
;MLVDDNDEVLLHADYPYKRDWDGYFVDQDPEPGWAKRWSGRFLAESGTDFDGLQKQGGRLRLETSSRFGLDTEWNYRREELTSGHNRLWNGDANLIYRFAQSRRGAFYTGLGVNWLNDRGSGKAGFNFTYGADFYPARPWVLSGSIDWGTLGHATLFHGRATVGVMYKRVEVFTGYDYFKLDNVALPSAVAGLQIHF
;
A
#
# COMPACT_ATOMS: atom_id res chain seq x y z
N MET A 1 -20.67 1.93 -11.71
CA MET A 1 -21.38 2.24 -10.47
C MET A 1 -20.52 1.68 -9.37
N LEU A 2 -19.91 2.53 -8.56
CA LEU A 2 -18.87 2.15 -7.57
C LEU A 2 -19.41 2.04 -6.14
N VAL A 3 -20.70 2.23 -5.97
CA VAL A 3 -21.37 2.11 -4.67
C VAL A 3 -22.26 0.89 -4.76
N ASP A 4 -21.93 -0.12 -3.98
CA ASP A 4 -22.81 -1.26 -3.75
C ASP A 4 -23.88 -0.79 -2.76
N ASP A 5 -25.11 -0.60 -3.24
CA ASP A 5 -26.25 -0.15 -2.42
C ASP A 5 -26.79 -1.25 -1.50
N ASN A 6 -26.22 -2.43 -1.55
CA ASN A 6 -26.55 -3.51 -0.64
C ASN A 6 -25.48 -3.62 0.44
N ASP A 7 -25.90 -3.75 1.69
CA ASP A 7 -25.08 -4.12 2.86
C ASP A 7 -24.44 -5.53 2.73
N GLU A 8 -24.25 -6.02 1.51
CA GLU A 8 -23.66 -7.30 1.25
C GLU A 8 -22.17 -7.31 1.60
N VAL A 9 -21.81 -8.14 2.54
CA VAL A 9 -20.44 -8.37 2.96
C VAL A 9 -19.71 -9.11 1.86
N LEU A 10 -18.94 -8.41 1.03
CA LEU A 10 -18.07 -9.08 0.07
C LEU A 10 -16.90 -9.75 0.80
N LEU A 11 -16.75 -11.05 0.55
CA LEU A 11 -15.65 -11.84 1.06
C LEU A 11 -14.42 -11.70 0.16
N HIS A 12 -13.24 -11.96 0.72
CA HIS A 12 -12.00 -11.94 -0.05
C HIS A 12 -11.74 -13.28 -0.70
N ALA A 13 -11.35 -13.29 -1.98
CA ALA A 13 -10.68 -14.44 -2.58
C ALA A 13 -9.30 -14.64 -1.93
N ASP A 14 -8.72 -15.84 -2.01
CA ASP A 14 -7.35 -16.09 -1.49
C ASP A 14 -6.30 -15.17 -2.13
N TYR A 15 -6.52 -14.82 -3.39
CA TYR A 15 -5.70 -13.88 -4.17
C TYR A 15 -6.52 -13.38 -5.37
N PRO A 16 -6.19 -12.20 -5.92
CA PRO A 16 -6.86 -11.68 -7.11
C PRO A 16 -6.82 -12.67 -8.28
N TYR A 17 -7.94 -12.72 -9.04
CA TYR A 17 -8.09 -13.59 -10.23
C TYR A 17 -8.03 -15.09 -9.96
N LYS A 18 -8.32 -15.55 -8.73
CA LYS A 18 -8.43 -16.98 -8.45
C LYS A 18 -9.61 -17.56 -9.23
N ARG A 19 -9.40 -18.67 -10.00
CA ARG A 19 -10.42 -19.41 -10.74
C ARG A 19 -11.26 -18.57 -11.71
N ASP A 20 -10.62 -17.74 -12.53
CA ASP A 20 -11.25 -16.89 -13.56
C ASP A 20 -12.24 -15.82 -13.04
N TRP A 21 -12.21 -15.53 -11.75
CA TRP A 21 -12.93 -14.39 -11.18
C TRP A 21 -12.30 -13.07 -11.62
N ASP A 22 -13.17 -12.08 -11.87
CA ASP A 22 -12.78 -10.76 -12.36
C ASP A 22 -12.26 -9.83 -11.26
N GLY A 23 -11.38 -10.28 -10.36
CA GLY A 23 -10.82 -9.41 -9.34
C GLY A 23 -10.52 -10.10 -8.01
N TYR A 24 -10.77 -9.39 -6.91
CA TYR A 24 -10.35 -9.82 -5.57
C TYR A 24 -11.51 -10.12 -4.62
N PHE A 25 -12.66 -9.54 -4.84
CA PHE A 25 -13.82 -9.68 -3.97
C PHE A 25 -14.83 -10.64 -4.60
N VAL A 26 -15.44 -11.49 -3.77
CA VAL A 26 -16.45 -12.47 -4.17
C VAL A 26 -17.74 -12.24 -3.40
N ASP A 27 -18.88 -12.57 -4.01
CA ASP A 27 -20.20 -12.46 -3.39
C ASP A 27 -20.35 -13.43 -2.21
N GLN A 28 -21.39 -13.22 -1.40
CA GLN A 28 -21.59 -13.86 -0.10
C GLN A 28 -21.82 -15.39 -0.12
N ASP A 29 -22.05 -16.01 -1.26
CA ASP A 29 -22.38 -17.43 -1.34
C ASP A 29 -21.34 -18.25 -2.15
N PRO A 30 -20.05 -18.16 -1.78
CA PRO A 30 -19.04 -19.00 -2.38
C PRO A 30 -19.13 -20.41 -1.81
N GLU A 31 -18.83 -21.40 -2.64
CA GLU A 31 -18.62 -22.75 -2.16
C GLU A 31 -17.67 -22.80 -0.96
N PRO A 32 -17.89 -23.69 0.04
CA PRO A 32 -17.05 -23.74 1.23
C PRO A 32 -15.55 -23.81 0.92
N GLY A 33 -14.78 -22.93 1.56
CA GLY A 33 -13.31 -22.88 1.42
C GLY A 33 -12.77 -21.94 0.33
N TRP A 34 -13.61 -21.15 -0.35
CA TRP A 34 -13.16 -20.27 -1.43
C TRP A 34 -12.98 -18.81 -1.03
N ALA A 35 -13.71 -18.38 -0.04
CA ALA A 35 -13.69 -17.00 0.40
C ALA A 35 -13.31 -16.90 1.87
N LYS A 36 -12.58 -15.86 2.19
CA LYS A 36 -12.08 -15.58 3.53
C LYS A 36 -12.72 -14.32 4.10
N ARG A 37 -12.92 -14.33 5.40
CA ARG A 37 -13.35 -13.13 6.14
C ARG A 37 -12.21 -12.17 6.42
N TRP A 38 -11.00 -12.54 6.10
CA TRP A 38 -9.80 -11.71 6.22
C TRP A 38 -8.85 -11.99 5.07
N SER A 39 -8.05 -11.03 4.72
CA SER A 39 -6.98 -11.15 3.74
C SER A 39 -5.75 -10.42 4.22
N GLY A 40 -4.60 -10.90 3.81
CA GLY A 40 -3.32 -10.26 4.07
C GLY A 40 -2.52 -10.12 2.80
N ARG A 41 -1.72 -9.05 2.72
CA ARG A 41 -0.73 -8.88 1.68
C ARG A 41 0.55 -8.28 2.27
N PHE A 42 1.66 -8.85 1.87
CA PHE A 42 2.98 -8.38 2.22
C PHE A 42 3.74 -8.00 0.97
N LEU A 43 4.27 -6.79 0.96
CA LEU A 43 5.03 -6.21 -0.14
C LEU A 43 6.47 -5.99 0.31
N ALA A 44 7.41 -6.31 -0.57
CA ALA A 44 8.82 -5.94 -0.46
C ALA A 44 9.28 -5.30 -1.76
N GLU A 45 10.01 -4.18 -1.66
CA GLU A 45 10.43 -3.40 -2.81
C GLU A 45 11.82 -2.82 -2.68
N SER A 46 12.38 -2.46 -3.82
CA SER A 46 13.56 -1.61 -3.95
C SER A 46 13.26 -0.47 -4.91
N GLY A 47 13.88 0.68 -4.69
CA GLY A 47 13.70 1.87 -5.52
C GLY A 47 14.95 2.71 -5.62
N THR A 48 14.95 3.60 -6.62
CA THR A 48 16.04 4.56 -6.86
C THR A 48 15.51 5.79 -7.59
N ASP A 49 16.16 6.92 -7.40
CA ASP A 49 15.97 8.15 -8.22
C ASP A 49 16.94 8.23 -9.41
N PHE A 50 17.85 7.25 -9.54
CA PHE A 50 18.96 7.21 -10.50
C PHE A 50 20.01 8.31 -10.31
N ASP A 51 19.97 9.08 -9.21
CA ASP A 51 20.89 10.17 -8.89
C ASP A 51 21.49 10.03 -7.47
N GLY A 52 21.56 8.79 -6.96
CA GLY A 52 22.24 8.46 -5.69
C GLY A 52 21.33 8.07 -4.54
N LEU A 53 20.00 8.23 -4.67
CA LEU A 53 19.05 7.75 -3.68
C LEU A 53 18.72 6.27 -3.93
N GLN A 54 18.85 5.47 -2.89
CA GLN A 54 18.39 4.09 -2.83
C GLN A 54 17.30 3.95 -1.77
N LYS A 55 16.22 3.25 -2.11
CA LYS A 55 15.10 2.93 -1.22
C LYS A 55 14.97 1.41 -1.11
N GLN A 56 14.70 0.93 0.11
CA GLN A 56 14.21 -0.42 0.36
C GLN A 56 12.97 -0.29 1.24
N GLY A 57 11.90 -0.98 0.88
CA GLY A 57 10.62 -0.85 1.55
C GLY A 57 9.94 -2.18 1.81
N GLY A 58 9.11 -2.19 2.84
CA GLY A 58 8.20 -3.27 3.15
C GLY A 58 6.85 -2.69 3.58
N ARG A 59 5.74 -3.35 3.20
CA ARG A 59 4.39 -2.98 3.60
C ARG A 59 3.59 -4.22 3.94
N LEU A 60 2.86 -4.17 5.04
CA LEU A 60 1.91 -5.19 5.44
C LEU A 60 0.52 -4.57 5.50
N ARG A 61 -0.44 -5.18 4.80
CA ARG A 61 -1.84 -4.82 4.92
C ARG A 61 -2.65 -6.05 5.31
N LEU A 62 -3.48 -5.89 6.32
CA LEU A 62 -4.45 -6.88 6.79
C LEU A 62 -5.84 -6.26 6.72
N GLU A 63 -6.78 -6.94 6.13
CA GLU A 63 -8.15 -6.45 5.94
C GLU A 63 -9.16 -7.52 6.33
N THR A 64 -10.30 -7.09 6.84
CA THR A 64 -11.41 -7.96 7.21
C THR A 64 -12.63 -7.76 6.31
N SER A 65 -13.54 -8.72 6.30
CA SER A 65 -14.83 -8.60 5.61
C SER A 65 -15.72 -7.49 6.21
N SER A 66 -15.47 -7.07 7.46
CA SER A 66 -16.11 -5.91 8.08
C SER A 66 -15.57 -4.56 7.59
N ARG A 67 -14.74 -4.56 6.53
CA ARG A 67 -14.15 -3.40 5.86
C ARG A 67 -13.08 -2.67 6.66
N PHE A 68 -12.78 -3.08 7.89
CA PHE A 68 -11.67 -2.55 8.69
C PHE A 68 -10.39 -3.32 8.42
N GLY A 69 -9.26 -2.62 8.51
CA GLY A 69 -7.94 -3.23 8.32
C GLY A 69 -6.82 -2.45 8.99
N LEU A 70 -5.65 -3.03 8.97
CA LEU A 70 -4.39 -2.43 9.38
C LEU A 70 -3.48 -2.32 8.16
N ASP A 71 -2.88 -1.17 7.96
CA ASP A 71 -1.90 -0.91 6.92
C ASP A 71 -0.65 -0.30 7.55
N THR A 72 0.51 -0.89 7.33
CA THR A 72 1.76 -0.41 7.89
C THR A 72 2.89 -0.54 6.89
N GLU A 73 3.71 0.50 6.79
CA GLU A 73 4.81 0.61 5.83
C GLU A 73 6.11 0.97 6.54
N TRP A 74 7.21 0.40 6.09
CA TRP A 74 8.57 0.67 6.57
C TRP A 74 9.48 0.92 5.38
N ASN A 75 10.20 2.03 5.41
CA ASN A 75 11.13 2.43 4.37
C ASN A 75 12.50 2.73 4.96
N TYR A 76 13.53 2.18 4.34
CA TYR A 76 14.90 2.56 4.52
C TYR A 76 15.38 3.30 3.27
N ARG A 77 15.85 4.53 3.44
CA ARG A 77 16.41 5.35 2.37
C ARG A 77 17.87 5.65 2.67
N ARG A 78 18.70 5.48 1.65
CA ARG A 78 20.12 5.82 1.69
C ARG A 78 20.44 6.73 0.51
N GLU A 79 21.05 7.86 0.80
CA GLU A 79 21.52 8.83 -0.17
C GLU A 79 23.05 8.87 -0.14
N GLU A 80 23.69 8.74 -1.30
CA GLU A 80 25.11 8.88 -1.46
C GLU A 80 25.44 10.35 -1.75
N LEU A 81 26.15 10.99 -0.83
CA LEU A 81 26.60 12.37 -0.93
C LEU A 81 28.11 12.40 -1.22
N THR A 82 28.59 13.47 -1.84
CA THR A 82 30.03 13.67 -2.15
C THR A 82 30.93 13.60 -0.89
N SER A 83 30.39 13.86 0.31
CA SER A 83 31.12 13.86 1.58
C SER A 83 30.66 12.74 2.56
N GLY A 84 29.95 11.71 2.07
CA GLY A 84 29.46 10.63 2.93
C GLY A 84 28.12 10.07 2.47
N HIS A 85 27.38 9.42 3.39
CA HIS A 85 26.07 8.90 3.12
C HIS A 85 25.08 9.33 4.22
N ASN A 86 23.88 9.63 3.81
CA ASN A 86 22.75 9.87 4.72
C ASN A 86 21.88 8.64 4.79
N ARG A 87 21.28 8.37 5.96
CA ARG A 87 20.40 7.20 6.17
C ARG A 87 19.14 7.68 6.88
N LEU A 88 18.00 7.26 6.37
CA LEU A 88 16.72 7.62 6.89
C LEU A 88 15.83 6.39 7.00
N TRP A 89 15.26 6.17 8.18
CA TRP A 89 14.19 5.22 8.40
C TRP A 89 12.88 5.98 8.58
N ASN A 90 11.86 5.60 7.83
CA ASN A 90 10.53 6.16 8.02
C ASN A 90 9.46 5.12 7.73
N GLY A 91 8.27 5.38 8.22
CA GLY A 91 7.12 4.54 7.97
C GLY A 91 5.86 5.11 8.60
N ASP A 92 4.81 4.31 8.55
CA ASP A 92 3.53 4.61 9.13
C ASP A 92 2.83 3.35 9.66
N ALA A 93 1.76 3.56 10.42
CA ALA A 93 0.82 2.53 10.81
C ALA A 93 -0.58 3.15 10.88
N ASN A 94 -1.51 2.62 10.09
CA ASN A 94 -2.83 3.18 9.88
C ASN A 94 -3.92 2.13 10.16
N LEU A 95 -4.97 2.54 10.87
CA LEU A 95 -6.24 1.84 10.87
C LEU A 95 -7.00 2.31 9.63
N ILE A 96 -7.33 1.40 8.73
CA ILE A 96 -7.99 1.70 7.47
C ILE A 96 -9.44 1.21 7.47
N TYR A 97 -10.28 1.90 6.69
CA TYR A 97 -11.65 1.53 6.42
C TYR A 97 -11.91 1.56 4.91
N ARG A 98 -12.39 0.44 4.36
CA ARG A 98 -12.76 0.30 2.95
C ARG A 98 -14.20 0.80 2.75
N PHE A 99 -14.34 2.05 2.34
CA PHE A 99 -15.63 2.72 2.22
C PHE A 99 -16.35 2.42 0.90
N ALA A 100 -15.63 2.02 -0.15
CA ALA A 100 -16.22 1.60 -1.42
C ALA A 100 -15.49 0.37 -1.96
N GLN A 101 -16.25 -0.58 -2.47
CA GLN A 101 -15.71 -1.81 -3.03
C GLN A 101 -16.59 -2.34 -4.16
N SER A 102 -15.97 -3.06 -5.07
CA SER A 102 -16.60 -3.83 -6.14
C SER A 102 -15.77 -5.07 -6.41
N ARG A 103 -16.23 -5.97 -7.27
CA ARG A 103 -15.42 -7.14 -7.66
C ARG A 103 -14.04 -6.75 -8.22
N ARG A 104 -13.96 -5.60 -8.89
CA ARG A 104 -12.75 -5.14 -9.61
C ARG A 104 -11.98 -4.04 -8.90
N GLY A 105 -12.41 -3.59 -7.75
CA GLY A 105 -11.69 -2.52 -7.07
C GLY A 105 -12.21 -2.21 -5.69
N ALA A 106 -11.36 -1.53 -4.92
CA ALA A 106 -11.66 -1.06 -3.59
C ALA A 106 -11.03 0.29 -3.34
N PHE A 107 -11.74 1.13 -2.60
CA PHE A 107 -11.24 2.40 -2.08
C PHE A 107 -11.22 2.35 -0.57
N TYR A 108 -10.15 2.81 0.02
CA TYR A 108 -9.99 2.86 1.46
C TYR A 108 -9.48 4.20 1.92
N THR A 109 -9.76 4.53 3.16
CA THR A 109 -9.19 5.66 3.88
C THR A 109 -8.79 5.22 5.26
N GLY A 110 -7.93 5.96 5.93
CA GLY A 110 -7.49 5.59 7.27
C GLY A 110 -6.82 6.72 8.01
N LEU A 111 -6.65 6.49 9.30
CA LEU A 111 -5.97 7.37 10.24
C LEU A 111 -4.91 6.58 10.98
N GLY A 112 -3.81 7.24 11.28
CA GLY A 112 -2.71 6.59 11.95
C GLY A 112 -1.60 7.52 12.37
N VAL A 113 -0.41 6.95 12.44
CA VAL A 113 0.81 7.65 12.86
C VAL A 113 1.91 7.47 11.82
N ASN A 114 2.61 8.55 11.51
CA ASN A 114 3.88 8.54 10.82
C ASN A 114 5.02 8.51 11.82
N TRP A 115 6.11 7.88 11.48
CA TRP A 115 7.35 7.92 12.23
C TRP A 115 8.55 8.09 11.30
N LEU A 116 9.59 8.72 11.83
CA LEU A 116 10.85 8.94 11.13
C LEU A 116 11.99 8.88 12.14
N ASN A 117 13.05 8.19 11.77
CA ASN A 117 14.29 8.13 12.56
C ASN A 117 15.46 8.54 11.66
N ASP A 118 16.07 9.67 11.98
CA ASP A 118 17.28 10.17 11.35
C ASP A 118 18.38 10.28 12.41
N ARG A 119 19.48 9.55 12.22
CA ARG A 119 20.68 9.57 13.07
C ARG A 119 20.39 9.45 14.58
N GLY A 120 19.38 8.67 14.96
CA GLY A 120 19.00 8.46 16.35
C GLY A 120 18.03 9.51 16.92
N SER A 121 17.61 10.48 16.11
CA SER A 121 16.51 11.38 16.46
C SER A 121 15.21 10.87 15.89
N GLY A 122 14.31 10.39 16.75
CA GLY A 122 12.99 9.92 16.38
C GLY A 122 11.95 11.06 16.37
N LYS A 123 11.11 11.11 15.34
CA LYS A 123 9.94 11.97 15.27
C LYS A 123 8.72 11.12 14.95
N ALA A 124 7.57 11.50 15.49
CA ALA A 124 6.29 10.91 15.16
C ALA A 124 5.26 12.01 14.89
N GLY A 125 4.20 11.67 14.17
CA GLY A 125 3.13 12.60 13.87
C GLY A 125 1.89 11.90 13.35
N PHE A 126 0.87 12.66 13.05
CA PHE A 126 -0.41 12.18 12.55
C PHE A 126 -0.29 11.77 11.08
N ASN A 127 -0.99 10.71 10.69
CA ASN A 127 -1.17 10.29 9.31
C ASN A 127 -2.65 10.16 8.94
N PHE A 128 -3.00 10.69 7.77
CA PHE A 128 -4.22 10.39 7.05
C PHE A 128 -3.84 9.68 5.75
N THR A 129 -4.43 8.51 5.50
CA THR A 129 -4.21 7.73 4.29
C THR A 129 -5.48 7.63 3.46
N TYR A 130 -5.31 7.64 2.14
CA TYR A 130 -6.34 7.37 1.16
C TYR A 130 -5.73 6.53 0.05
N GLY A 131 -6.45 5.50 -0.42
CA GLY A 131 -5.92 4.69 -1.50
C GLY A 131 -6.97 3.87 -2.21
N ALA A 132 -6.53 3.27 -3.31
CA ALA A 132 -7.36 2.44 -4.17
C ALA A 132 -6.54 1.29 -4.76
N ASP A 133 -7.20 0.16 -4.89
CA ASP A 133 -6.72 -0.99 -5.65
C ASP A 133 -7.71 -1.29 -6.76
N PHE A 134 -7.22 -1.54 -7.97
CA PHE A 134 -8.05 -1.81 -9.13
C PHE A 134 -7.53 -3.01 -9.92
N TYR A 135 -8.46 -3.89 -10.28
CA TYR A 135 -8.23 -5.16 -10.98
C TYR A 135 -8.96 -5.13 -12.32
N PRO A 136 -8.41 -4.46 -13.36
CA PRO A 136 -9.14 -4.22 -14.63
C PRO A 136 -9.42 -5.50 -15.40
N ALA A 137 -8.43 -6.34 -15.54
CA ALA A 137 -8.48 -7.65 -16.18
C ALA A 137 -7.21 -8.43 -15.82
N ARG A 138 -7.32 -9.75 -15.73
CA ARG A 138 -6.15 -10.62 -15.51
C ARG A 138 -5.09 -10.41 -16.59
N PRO A 139 -3.81 -10.27 -16.23
CA PRO A 139 -3.23 -10.39 -14.88
C PRO A 139 -2.96 -9.04 -14.19
N TRP A 140 -3.52 -7.94 -14.64
CA TRP A 140 -3.14 -6.58 -14.26
C TRP A 140 -3.71 -6.14 -12.91
N VAL A 141 -2.85 -5.52 -12.11
CA VAL A 141 -3.21 -4.86 -10.84
C VAL A 141 -2.72 -3.42 -10.90
N LEU A 142 -3.60 -2.49 -10.55
CA LEU A 142 -3.27 -1.08 -10.41
C LEU A 142 -3.51 -0.69 -8.96
N SER A 143 -2.53 -0.09 -8.29
CA SER A 143 -2.68 0.37 -6.91
C SER A 143 -2.15 1.78 -6.76
N GLY A 144 -2.83 2.57 -5.94
CA GLY A 144 -2.40 3.92 -5.61
C GLY A 144 -2.74 4.27 -4.18
N SER A 145 -1.88 5.07 -3.53
CA SER A 145 -2.13 5.63 -2.20
C SER A 145 -1.52 7.00 -2.06
N ILE A 146 -2.13 7.81 -1.20
CA ILE A 146 -1.59 9.07 -0.71
C ILE A 146 -1.68 9.07 0.80
N ASP A 147 -0.63 9.56 1.43
CA ASP A 147 -0.57 9.82 2.86
C ASP A 147 -0.29 11.30 3.05
N TRP A 148 -1.04 11.91 3.94
CA TRP A 148 -0.91 13.30 4.29
C TRP A 148 -0.94 13.45 5.80
N GLY A 149 0.07 14.10 6.34
CA GLY A 149 0.17 14.21 7.78
C GLY A 149 1.29 15.12 8.25
N THR A 150 1.75 14.83 9.45
CA THR A 150 2.82 15.59 10.10
C THR A 150 3.93 14.67 10.61
N LEU A 151 5.12 15.22 10.80
CA LEU A 151 6.23 14.59 11.52
C LEU A 151 6.84 15.65 12.46
N GLY A 152 6.42 15.64 13.72
CA GLY A 152 6.68 16.74 14.62
C GLY A 152 5.99 18.03 14.11
N HIS A 153 6.78 19.03 13.71
CA HIS A 153 6.26 20.29 13.14
C HIS A 153 6.27 20.33 11.60
N ALA A 154 6.88 19.33 10.96
CA ALA A 154 7.01 19.26 9.51
C ALA A 154 5.75 18.67 8.86
N THR A 155 5.36 19.18 7.70
CA THR A 155 4.28 18.60 6.88
C THR A 155 4.84 17.44 6.05
N LEU A 156 4.13 16.30 6.09
CA LEU A 156 4.46 15.12 5.31
C LEU A 156 3.43 14.92 4.21
N PHE A 157 3.90 14.61 3.02
CA PHE A 157 3.12 14.08 1.91
C PHE A 157 3.85 12.88 1.32
N HIS A 158 3.15 11.76 1.16
CA HIS A 158 3.66 10.58 0.49
C HIS A 158 2.63 10.11 -0.53
N GLY A 159 3.04 9.97 -1.77
CA GLY A 159 2.19 9.50 -2.87
C GLY A 159 2.84 8.30 -3.56
N ARG A 160 2.03 7.30 -3.88
CA ARG A 160 2.49 6.08 -4.52
C ARG A 160 1.52 5.65 -5.60
N ALA A 161 2.04 5.19 -6.75
CA ALA A 161 1.26 4.56 -7.81
C ALA A 161 2.04 3.38 -8.39
N THR A 162 1.40 2.22 -8.53
CA THR A 162 2.03 1.00 -9.04
C THR A 162 1.16 0.32 -10.07
N VAL A 163 1.81 -0.38 -10.99
CA VAL A 163 1.22 -1.34 -11.91
C VAL A 163 1.89 -2.68 -11.72
N GLY A 164 1.09 -3.72 -11.54
CA GLY A 164 1.55 -5.07 -11.26
C GLY A 164 0.95 -6.12 -12.19
N VAL A 165 1.60 -7.27 -12.20
CA VAL A 165 1.17 -8.47 -12.91
C VAL A 165 1.06 -9.61 -11.90
N MET A 166 -0.14 -10.18 -11.78
CA MET A 166 -0.46 -11.23 -10.84
C MET A 166 -0.21 -12.62 -11.44
N TYR A 167 0.53 -13.44 -10.72
CA TYR A 167 0.62 -14.87 -10.95
C TYR A 167 0.33 -15.65 -9.68
N LYS A 168 -0.85 -16.24 -9.61
CA LYS A 168 -1.37 -16.90 -8.38
C LYS A 168 -1.35 -15.89 -7.21
N ARG A 169 -0.61 -16.20 -6.15
CA ARG A 169 -0.51 -15.38 -4.92
C ARG A 169 0.58 -14.31 -4.98
N VAL A 170 1.37 -14.28 -6.06
CA VAL A 170 2.51 -13.37 -6.19
C VAL A 170 2.21 -12.32 -7.27
N GLU A 171 2.38 -11.08 -6.91
CA GLU A 171 2.34 -9.93 -7.81
C GLU A 171 3.78 -9.40 -7.98
N VAL A 172 4.19 -9.23 -9.23
CA VAL A 172 5.40 -8.48 -9.58
C VAL A 172 4.95 -7.10 -10.03
N PHE A 173 5.47 -6.06 -9.45
CA PHE A 173 5.04 -4.69 -9.76
C PHE A 173 6.21 -3.74 -10.00
N THR A 174 5.89 -2.64 -10.64
CA THR A 174 6.73 -1.45 -10.73
C THR A 174 5.87 -0.20 -10.54
N GLY A 175 6.50 0.92 -10.24
CA GLY A 175 5.76 2.14 -10.02
C GLY A 175 6.62 3.32 -9.62
N TYR A 176 5.94 4.31 -9.08
CA TYR A 176 6.54 5.56 -8.62
C TYR A 176 6.14 5.85 -7.18
N ASP A 177 7.12 6.24 -6.38
CA ASP A 177 7.01 6.60 -4.98
C ASP A 177 7.52 8.03 -4.81
N TYR A 178 6.71 8.90 -4.25
CA TYR A 178 7.03 10.30 -4.03
C TYR A 178 6.84 10.65 -2.56
N PHE A 179 7.93 10.74 -1.84
CA PHE A 179 7.96 11.14 -0.43
C PHE A 179 8.42 12.59 -0.32
N LYS A 180 7.66 13.42 0.40
CA LYS A 180 7.99 14.82 0.63
C LYS A 180 7.81 15.18 2.10
N LEU A 181 8.84 15.79 2.69
CA LEU A 181 8.84 16.33 4.03
C LEU A 181 9.21 17.81 3.96
N ASP A 182 8.25 18.70 4.23
CA ASP A 182 8.36 20.14 3.99
C ASP A 182 8.86 20.46 2.57
N ASN A 183 10.11 20.93 2.46
CA ASN A 183 10.74 21.32 1.19
C ASN A 183 11.63 20.21 0.59
N VAL A 184 11.82 19.09 1.29
CA VAL A 184 12.66 17.98 0.82
C VAL A 184 11.78 16.95 0.14
N ALA A 185 12.03 16.68 -1.14
CA ALA A 185 11.34 15.66 -1.92
C ALA A 185 12.31 14.53 -2.27
N LEU A 186 11.88 13.30 -2.09
CA LEU A 186 12.62 12.06 -2.35
C LEU A 186 11.81 11.18 -3.31
N PRO A 187 11.78 11.51 -4.62
CA PRO A 187 11.13 10.68 -5.63
C PRO A 187 11.92 9.39 -5.84
N SER A 188 11.24 8.30 -6.17
CA SER A 188 11.88 7.03 -6.51
C SER A 188 11.04 6.25 -7.51
N ALA A 189 11.66 5.70 -8.54
CA ALA A 189 11.11 4.58 -9.27
C ALA A 189 11.26 3.33 -8.40
N VAL A 190 10.20 2.54 -8.27
CA VAL A 190 10.17 1.36 -7.41
C VAL A 190 9.81 0.11 -8.20
N ALA A 191 10.34 -1.02 -7.78
CA ALA A 191 9.94 -2.33 -8.26
C ALA A 191 9.99 -3.34 -7.11
N GLY A 192 9.13 -4.36 -7.14
CA GLY A 192 9.06 -5.30 -6.03
C GLY A 192 8.12 -6.46 -6.27
N LEU A 193 7.93 -7.20 -5.19
CA LEU A 193 7.06 -8.35 -5.10
C LEU A 193 6.03 -8.15 -4.00
N GLN A 194 4.80 -8.58 -4.24
CA GLN A 194 3.74 -8.63 -3.25
C GLN A 194 3.17 -10.03 -3.18
N ILE A 195 2.96 -10.54 -1.97
CA ILE A 195 2.38 -11.86 -1.71
C ILE A 195 1.03 -11.67 -1.05
N HIS A 196 0.00 -12.34 -1.56
CA HIS A 196 -1.36 -12.38 -1.02
C HIS A 196 -1.62 -13.68 -0.26
N PHE A 197 -2.27 -13.63 0.91
CA PHE A 197 -2.54 -14.79 1.77
C PHE A 197 -3.84 -14.68 2.60
#